data_81f186a3f362398e4bf546efd865a35f
#
_entry.id   81f186a3f362398e4bf546efd865a35f
#
_cell.length_a   1.000
_cell.length_b   1.000
_cell.length_c   1.000
_cell.angle_alpha   90.00
_cell.angle_beta   90.00
_cell.angle_gamma   90.00
#
_symmetry.space_group_name_H-M   'P 1'
#
loop_
_entity.id
_entity.type
_entity.pdbx_description
1 polymer ?
#
loop_
_entity_poly.entity_id
_entity_poly.type
_entity_poly.pdbx_seq_one_letter_code
_entity_poly.pdbx_strand_id
1 'polypeptide(L)'
;TQATDSYPKFKMTDETVLGWDYSESDRIYASYISYGWALHYFHGMLDKETGIVTSTDTVHYGSSSGLKPAQLYNAYESLDEPGEWYYDQTSGKLYIYPFANTTAASTLRMTSSNFDLISVKNAAYLSIEGLTVTSSKKNGIVMDGVDHCVIDNCTLTDFEERAISIDNATNSGIQNSEIAYTSVTAIYLNGGDHMTMTPGYNFITGCRIHDTNQYRVFNEGGVKFRGVKNTFSNNE
;
A
#
# COMPACT_ATOMS: atom_id res chain seq x y z
N THR A 1 10.48 21.30 16.51
CA THR A 1 9.94 21.87 15.26
C THR A 1 9.00 20.86 14.67
N GLN A 2 7.71 21.23 14.54
CA GLN A 2 6.75 20.42 13.79
C GLN A 2 7.25 20.28 12.34
N ALA A 3 7.23 19.07 11.83
CA ALA A 3 7.50 18.82 10.43
C ALA A 3 6.45 19.55 9.59
N THR A 4 6.90 20.33 8.63
CA THR A 4 6.01 21.06 7.71
C THR A 4 5.96 20.33 6.38
N ASP A 5 4.79 20.27 5.78
CA ASP A 5 4.63 19.81 4.43
C ASP A 5 5.41 20.71 3.48
N SER A 6 6.08 20.11 2.53
CA SER A 6 6.86 20.83 1.54
C SER A 6 6.80 20.18 0.16
N TYR A 7 7.11 20.95 -0.87
CA TYR A 7 7.37 20.45 -2.21
C TYR A 7 8.87 20.20 -2.33
N PRO A 8 9.35 18.98 -2.15
CA PRO A 8 10.78 18.71 -2.18
C PRO A 8 11.36 18.96 -3.55
N LYS A 9 12.62 19.42 -3.52
CA LYS A 9 13.47 19.54 -4.70
C LYS A 9 14.75 18.79 -4.44
N PHE A 10 15.19 18.02 -5.42
CA PHE A 10 16.50 17.37 -5.37
C PHE A 10 17.13 17.33 -6.75
N LYS A 11 18.44 17.17 -6.77
CA LYS A 11 19.20 17.04 -8.01
C LYS A 11 19.43 15.56 -8.31
N MET A 12 19.02 15.13 -9.48
CA MET A 12 19.37 13.85 -10.05
C MET A 12 20.86 13.88 -10.43
N THR A 13 21.59 12.85 -10.05
CA THR A 13 23.03 12.73 -10.34
C THR A 13 23.37 11.61 -11.30
N ASP A 14 22.41 10.81 -11.68
CA ASP A 14 22.57 9.72 -12.65
C ASP A 14 22.41 10.26 -14.07
N GLU A 15 23.52 10.33 -14.80
CA GLU A 15 23.55 10.83 -16.17
C GLU A 15 22.77 9.94 -17.16
N THR A 16 22.66 8.64 -16.90
CA THR A 16 21.86 7.71 -17.71
C THR A 16 20.40 8.11 -17.65
N VAL A 17 19.89 8.34 -16.43
CA VAL A 17 18.53 8.77 -16.19
C VAL A 17 18.24 10.14 -16.80
N LEU A 18 19.19 11.07 -16.75
CA LEU A 18 19.04 12.38 -17.38
C LEU A 18 19.00 12.30 -18.92
N GLY A 19 19.59 11.26 -19.49
CA GLY A 19 19.57 10.99 -20.93
C GLY A 19 18.28 10.35 -21.44
N TRP A 20 17.40 9.91 -20.57
CA TRP A 20 16.15 9.28 -20.97
C TRP A 20 15.18 10.26 -21.64
N ASP A 21 14.39 9.77 -22.58
CA ASP A 21 13.36 10.57 -23.22
C ASP A 21 12.02 10.43 -22.45
N TYR A 22 11.85 11.22 -21.42
CA TYR A 22 10.56 11.32 -20.70
C TYR A 22 9.50 12.01 -21.59
N SER A 23 9.13 11.37 -22.64
CA SER A 23 8.72 11.90 -23.92
C SER A 23 7.48 12.80 -23.99
N GLU A 24 6.75 13.04 -22.94
CA GLU A 24 5.52 13.85 -23.12
C GLU A 24 5.30 14.99 -22.14
N SER A 25 6.04 15.10 -21.06
CA SER A 25 5.76 16.18 -20.12
C SER A 25 6.83 16.44 -19.07
N ASP A 26 8.03 15.86 -19.18
CA ASP A 26 9.05 15.93 -18.11
C ASP A 26 8.52 15.49 -16.73
N ARG A 27 7.38 14.80 -16.72
CA ARG A 27 6.75 14.27 -15.50
C ARG A 27 7.38 12.94 -15.13
N ILE A 28 7.74 12.85 -13.88
CA ILE A 28 8.24 11.61 -13.29
C ILE A 28 7.36 11.19 -12.13
N TYR A 29 7.33 9.90 -11.88
CA TYR A 29 6.86 9.34 -10.63
C TYR A 29 8.06 8.76 -9.89
N ALA A 30 8.28 9.19 -8.66
CA ALA A 30 9.49 8.84 -7.95
C ALA A 30 9.24 8.58 -6.46
N SER A 31 10.17 7.85 -5.86
CA SER A 31 10.28 7.79 -4.41
C SER A 31 11.67 8.24 -3.96
N TYR A 32 11.76 8.74 -2.74
CA TYR A 32 13.03 8.98 -2.07
C TYR A 32 12.92 8.78 -0.56
N ILE A 33 14.04 8.48 0.07
CA ILE A 33 14.11 8.33 1.52
C ILE A 33 14.70 9.63 2.10
N SER A 34 13.87 10.46 2.74
CA SER A 34 14.32 11.72 3.34
C SER A 34 15.10 11.53 4.64
N TYR A 35 14.59 10.68 5.51
CA TYR A 35 15.22 10.20 6.73
C TYR A 35 15.28 8.68 6.70
N GLY A 36 16.07 8.04 7.53
CA GLY A 36 16.17 6.57 7.54
C GLY A 36 14.86 5.82 7.79
N TRP A 37 13.78 6.55 8.07
CA TRP A 37 12.44 6.02 8.37
C TRP A 37 11.31 6.69 7.57
N ALA A 38 11.60 7.59 6.64
CA ALA A 38 10.58 8.33 5.88
C ALA A 38 10.80 8.14 4.38
N LEU A 39 10.00 7.25 3.81
CA LEU A 39 9.90 7.02 2.37
C LEU A 39 8.73 7.84 1.83
N HIS A 40 9.00 8.59 0.78
CA HIS A 40 8.02 9.43 0.11
C HIS A 40 7.87 9.01 -1.34
N TYR A 41 6.63 8.94 -1.79
CA TYR A 41 6.26 8.80 -3.20
C TYR A 41 5.65 10.10 -3.67
N PHE A 42 5.98 10.53 -4.85
CA PHE A 42 5.50 11.80 -5.38
C PHE A 42 5.55 11.84 -6.91
N HIS A 43 4.69 12.65 -7.48
CA HIS A 43 4.83 13.10 -8.86
C HIS A 43 5.71 14.35 -8.89
N GLY A 44 6.51 14.51 -9.94
CA GLY A 44 7.42 15.63 -10.06
C GLY A 44 7.69 15.99 -11.51
N MET A 45 8.37 17.12 -11.67
CA MET A 45 8.88 17.60 -12.95
C MET A 45 10.40 17.53 -12.93
N LEU A 46 10.98 16.93 -13.96
CA LEU A 46 12.43 16.91 -14.18
C LEU A 46 12.83 18.01 -15.15
N ASP A 47 13.68 18.90 -14.71
CA ASP A 47 14.41 19.82 -15.57
C ASP A 47 15.68 19.11 -16.05
N LYS A 48 15.70 18.70 -17.31
CA LYS A 48 16.80 17.93 -17.91
C LYS A 48 18.11 18.71 -18.02
N GLU A 49 18.05 20.04 -18.18
CA GLU A 49 19.24 20.88 -18.29
C GLU A 49 19.97 20.99 -16.95
N THR A 50 19.22 21.12 -15.87
CA THR A 50 19.80 21.28 -14.53
C THR A 50 19.84 19.97 -13.73
N GLY A 51 19.08 18.95 -14.14
CA GLY A 51 18.88 17.71 -13.42
C GLY A 51 18.01 17.90 -12.15
N ILE A 52 17.31 19.02 -12.03
CA ILE A 52 16.49 19.29 -10.85
C ILE A 52 15.11 18.67 -11.00
N VAL A 53 14.77 17.82 -10.05
CA VAL A 53 13.42 17.30 -9.86
C VAL A 53 12.71 18.19 -8.86
N THR A 54 11.52 18.69 -9.23
CA THR A 54 10.62 19.43 -8.33
C THR A 54 9.34 18.63 -8.15
N SER A 55 9.03 18.25 -6.92
CA SER A 55 7.77 17.57 -6.62
C SER A 55 6.57 18.46 -6.90
N THR A 56 5.52 17.88 -7.48
CA THR A 56 4.20 18.52 -7.61
C THR A 56 3.28 18.17 -6.44
N ASP A 57 3.67 17.19 -5.63
CA ASP A 57 2.97 16.76 -4.43
C ASP A 57 3.63 17.31 -3.17
N THR A 58 2.84 17.65 -2.18
CA THR A 58 3.37 17.94 -0.85
C THR A 58 3.72 16.65 -0.13
N VAL A 59 4.89 16.62 0.50
CA VAL A 59 5.29 15.51 1.36
C VAL A 59 5.49 15.97 2.78
N HIS A 60 5.03 15.17 3.71
CA HIS A 60 5.24 15.39 5.13
C HIS A 60 6.70 15.04 5.50
N TYR A 61 7.32 15.80 6.36
CA TYR A 61 8.75 15.70 6.72
C TYR A 61 9.75 16.11 5.62
N GLY A 62 9.35 16.77 4.58
CA GLY A 62 10.16 17.52 3.62
C GLY A 62 11.49 16.90 3.19
N SER A 63 12.35 17.71 2.61
CA SER A 63 13.69 17.31 2.20
C SER A 63 14.70 17.40 3.35
N SER A 64 15.50 16.37 3.55
CA SER A 64 16.72 16.44 4.34
C SER A 64 17.93 16.68 3.40
N SER A 65 18.99 17.30 3.93
CA SER A 65 20.23 17.53 3.16
C SER A 65 21.00 16.22 2.90
N GLY A 66 21.82 16.22 1.85
CA GLY A 66 22.72 15.13 1.48
C GLY A 66 22.16 14.17 0.43
N LEU A 67 23.01 13.28 -0.05
CA LEU A 67 22.63 12.23 -1.01
C LEU A 67 21.61 11.28 -0.38
N LYS A 68 20.55 11.01 -1.11
CA LYS A 68 19.48 10.10 -0.70
C LYS A 68 19.21 9.11 -1.83
N PRO A 69 18.93 7.86 -1.48
CA PRO A 69 18.40 6.92 -2.45
C PRO A 69 17.08 7.44 -3.02
N ALA A 70 17.00 7.45 -4.33
CA ALA A 70 15.78 7.77 -5.06
C ALA A 70 15.56 6.71 -6.13
N GLN A 71 14.30 6.41 -6.40
CA GLN A 71 13.90 5.47 -7.44
C GLN A 71 12.86 6.12 -8.33
N LEU A 72 13.01 5.97 -9.63
CA LEU A 72 12.02 6.38 -10.61
C LEU A 72 11.10 5.21 -10.94
N TYR A 73 9.88 5.54 -11.23
CA TYR A 73 8.85 4.57 -11.62
C TYR A 73 8.19 5.00 -12.92
N ASN A 74 7.67 4.04 -13.63
CA ASN A 74 6.94 4.22 -14.86
C ASN A 74 7.74 5.01 -15.91
N ALA A 75 9.01 4.64 -16.09
CA ALA A 75 9.86 5.11 -17.17
C ALA A 75 10.01 4.00 -18.22
N TYR A 76 9.77 4.32 -19.50
CA TYR A 76 9.85 3.34 -20.58
C TYR A 76 11.26 2.77 -20.75
N GLU A 77 12.26 3.62 -20.57
CA GLU A 77 13.67 3.30 -20.73
C GLU A 77 14.21 2.38 -19.61
N SER A 78 13.47 2.25 -18.53
CA SER A 78 13.80 1.31 -17.43
C SER A 78 13.24 -0.10 -17.65
N LEU A 79 12.64 -0.39 -18.81
CA LEU A 79 12.16 -1.72 -19.16
C LEU A 79 13.32 -2.58 -19.66
N ASP A 80 14.18 -3.08 -18.79
CA ASP A 80 15.37 -3.86 -19.14
C ASP A 80 15.45 -5.22 -18.42
N GLU A 81 14.57 -5.49 -17.45
CA GLU A 81 14.51 -6.75 -16.74
C GLU A 81 13.13 -7.45 -16.81
N PRO A 82 13.09 -8.79 -16.80
CA PRO A 82 11.83 -9.53 -16.82
C PRO A 82 10.93 -9.23 -15.61
N GLY A 83 9.67 -8.92 -15.87
CA GLY A 83 8.68 -8.58 -14.88
C GLY A 83 8.42 -7.07 -14.73
N GLU A 84 9.25 -6.26 -15.32
CA GLU A 84 9.03 -4.82 -15.36
C GLU A 84 7.91 -4.44 -16.31
N TRP A 85 7.30 -3.29 -16.05
CA TRP A 85 6.20 -2.77 -16.85
C TRP A 85 6.20 -1.24 -16.90
N TYR A 86 5.68 -0.73 -18.01
CA TYR A 86 5.45 0.68 -18.25
C TYR A 86 4.01 0.91 -18.73
N TYR A 87 3.32 1.84 -18.14
CA TYR A 87 1.99 2.26 -18.57
C TYR A 87 2.04 3.64 -19.21
N ASP A 88 1.82 3.69 -20.51
CA ASP A 88 1.68 4.93 -21.26
C ASP A 88 0.26 5.49 -21.03
N GLN A 89 0.17 6.52 -20.21
CA GLN A 89 -1.09 7.16 -19.87
C GLN A 89 -1.76 7.87 -21.06
N THR A 90 -0.96 8.30 -22.06
CA THR A 90 -1.47 9.02 -23.22
C THR A 90 -2.14 8.08 -24.20
N SER A 91 -1.50 6.98 -24.54
CA SER A 91 -2.06 5.98 -25.45
C SER A 91 -2.91 4.92 -24.75
N GLY A 92 -2.88 4.84 -23.44
CA GLY A 92 -3.53 3.81 -22.64
C GLY A 92 -2.92 2.41 -22.82
N LYS A 93 -1.68 2.33 -23.29
CA LYS A 93 -0.99 1.05 -23.52
C LYS A 93 -0.15 0.64 -22.33
N LEU A 94 -0.18 -0.63 -22.01
CA LEU A 94 0.70 -1.28 -21.05
C LEU A 94 1.79 -2.05 -21.79
N TYR A 95 3.05 -1.74 -21.50
CA TYR A 95 4.22 -2.46 -21.99
C TYR A 95 4.77 -3.30 -20.85
N ILE A 96 5.15 -4.53 -21.13
CA ILE A 96 5.67 -5.48 -20.14
C ILE A 96 6.91 -6.14 -20.72
N TYR A 97 7.97 -6.20 -19.91
CA TYR A 97 9.11 -7.07 -20.21
C TYR A 97 8.76 -8.48 -19.71
N PRO A 98 8.50 -9.43 -20.61
CA PRO A 98 7.94 -10.73 -20.23
C PRO A 98 8.99 -11.61 -19.56
N PHE A 99 8.58 -12.46 -18.62
CA PHE A 99 9.40 -13.56 -18.17
C PHE A 99 9.63 -14.57 -19.31
N ALA A 100 10.76 -15.30 -19.26
CA ALA A 100 11.13 -16.24 -20.32
C ALA A 100 10.08 -17.35 -20.60
N ASN A 101 9.26 -17.68 -19.60
CA ASN A 101 8.17 -18.66 -19.70
C ASN A 101 6.81 -18.03 -19.99
N THR A 102 6.75 -16.73 -20.29
CA THR A 102 5.49 -16.07 -20.65
C THR A 102 5.06 -16.50 -22.04
N THR A 103 3.81 -16.89 -22.18
CA THR A 103 3.18 -17.30 -23.43
C THR A 103 1.91 -16.49 -23.70
N ALA A 104 1.33 -16.62 -24.88
CA ALA A 104 0.03 -16.02 -25.20
C ALA A 104 -1.12 -16.50 -24.29
N ALA A 105 -0.94 -17.64 -23.61
CA ALA A 105 -1.90 -18.18 -22.65
C ALA A 105 -1.67 -17.66 -21.20
N SER A 106 -0.60 -16.91 -20.96
CA SER A 106 -0.32 -16.33 -19.65
C SER A 106 -1.36 -15.28 -19.30
N THR A 107 -1.83 -15.29 -18.05
CA THR A 107 -2.83 -14.34 -17.57
C THR A 107 -2.16 -13.15 -16.90
N LEU A 108 -2.51 -11.94 -17.32
CA LEU A 108 -2.20 -10.70 -16.66
C LEU A 108 -3.45 -10.20 -15.93
N ARG A 109 -3.30 -9.83 -14.67
CA ARG A 109 -4.35 -9.15 -13.92
C ARG A 109 -3.90 -7.73 -13.55
N MET A 110 -4.74 -6.75 -13.84
CA MET A 110 -4.54 -5.37 -13.46
C MET A 110 -5.79 -4.85 -12.78
N THR A 111 -5.65 -4.30 -11.58
CA THR A 111 -6.81 -3.75 -10.87
C THR A 111 -7.08 -2.31 -11.27
N SER A 112 -8.33 -1.99 -11.50
CA SER A 112 -8.83 -0.63 -11.67
C SER A 112 -9.82 -0.22 -10.57
N SER A 113 -10.18 -1.15 -9.68
CA SER A 113 -11.15 -0.88 -8.63
C SER A 113 -10.59 0.13 -7.62
N ASN A 114 -11.34 1.20 -7.36
CA ASN A 114 -10.96 2.28 -6.46
C ASN A 114 -11.98 2.42 -5.32
N PHE A 115 -12.39 1.31 -4.73
CA PHE A 115 -13.33 1.23 -3.62
C PHE A 115 -13.03 0.02 -2.73
N ASP A 116 -13.50 0.07 -1.50
CA ASP A 116 -13.46 -1.08 -0.59
C ASP A 116 -14.36 -2.19 -1.13
N LEU A 117 -13.83 -3.41 -1.25
CA LEU A 117 -14.58 -4.49 -1.91
C LEU A 117 -15.79 -4.96 -1.11
N ILE A 118 -15.64 -5.03 0.22
CA ILE A 118 -16.72 -5.36 1.14
C ILE A 118 -16.75 -4.31 2.25
N SER A 119 -17.88 -3.68 2.47
CA SER A 119 -18.06 -2.72 3.56
C SER A 119 -19.25 -3.13 4.43
N VAL A 120 -18.97 -3.29 5.72
CA VAL A 120 -19.95 -3.66 6.76
C VAL A 120 -19.99 -2.54 7.79
N LYS A 121 -21.14 -1.91 7.97
CA LYS A 121 -21.30 -0.82 8.93
C LYS A 121 -22.49 -1.03 9.85
N ASN A 122 -22.27 -0.74 11.14
CA ASN A 122 -23.31 -0.80 12.17
C ASN A 122 -24.09 -2.12 12.16
N ALA A 123 -23.37 -3.24 11.98
CA ALA A 123 -23.94 -4.57 11.90
C ALA A 123 -23.54 -5.43 13.11
N ALA A 124 -24.36 -6.41 13.39
CA ALA A 124 -24.06 -7.41 14.41
C ALA A 124 -24.36 -8.82 13.93
N TYR A 125 -23.62 -9.79 14.49
CA TYR A 125 -23.80 -11.21 14.25
C TYR A 125 -23.70 -11.62 12.77
N LEU A 126 -22.70 -11.04 12.07
CA LEU A 126 -22.41 -11.36 10.66
C LEU A 126 -21.16 -12.24 10.58
N SER A 127 -21.22 -13.27 9.73
CA SER A 127 -20.05 -14.05 9.35
C SER A 127 -19.75 -13.90 7.86
N ILE A 128 -18.47 -13.73 7.54
CA ILE A 128 -17.91 -13.72 6.17
C ILE A 128 -16.97 -14.92 6.12
N GLU A 129 -17.31 -15.96 5.39
CA GLU A 129 -16.59 -17.22 5.42
C GLU A 129 -16.21 -17.74 4.03
N GLY A 130 -15.01 -18.31 3.92
CA GLY A 130 -14.57 -19.07 2.75
C GLY A 130 -14.42 -18.28 1.47
N LEU A 131 -14.25 -16.97 1.55
CA LEU A 131 -14.13 -16.10 0.38
C LEU A 131 -12.67 -15.87 -0.01
N THR A 132 -12.42 -15.76 -1.30
CA THR A 132 -11.22 -15.13 -1.83
C THR A 132 -11.55 -13.70 -2.23
N VAL A 133 -10.94 -12.73 -1.55
CA VAL A 133 -11.11 -11.29 -1.79
C VAL A 133 -9.78 -10.75 -2.28
N THR A 134 -9.74 -10.21 -3.48
CA THR A 134 -8.47 -9.83 -4.11
C THR A 134 -8.59 -8.62 -5.03
N SER A 135 -7.47 -7.92 -5.20
CA SER A 135 -7.25 -6.91 -6.23
C SER A 135 -8.09 -5.64 -6.09
N SER A 136 -7.75 -4.80 -5.10
CA SER A 136 -8.28 -3.43 -4.99
C SER A 136 -7.18 -2.39 -4.76
N LYS A 137 -7.39 -1.19 -5.31
CA LYS A 137 -6.62 0.01 -4.95
C LYS A 137 -7.02 0.59 -3.58
N LYS A 138 -8.04 0.03 -2.96
CA LYS A 138 -8.53 0.36 -1.62
C LYS A 138 -8.44 -0.87 -0.73
N ASN A 139 -9.25 -0.89 0.32
CA ASN A 139 -9.25 -2.01 1.25
C ASN A 139 -10.02 -3.22 0.69
N GLY A 140 -9.68 -4.38 1.18
CA GLY A 140 -10.45 -5.59 0.92
C GLY A 140 -11.77 -5.59 1.68
N ILE A 141 -11.72 -5.71 3.00
CA ILE A 141 -12.89 -5.72 3.88
C ILE A 141 -12.78 -4.60 4.91
N VAL A 142 -13.81 -3.77 5.00
CA VAL A 142 -13.94 -2.72 6.01
C VAL A 142 -15.14 -3.01 6.90
N MET A 143 -14.91 -3.10 8.20
CA MET A 143 -15.95 -3.22 9.22
C MET A 143 -15.89 -2.03 10.16
N ASP A 144 -16.99 -1.32 10.34
CA ASP A 144 -17.05 -0.15 11.21
C ASP A 144 -18.31 -0.15 12.08
N GLY A 145 -18.15 0.01 13.39
CA GLY A 145 -19.25 -0.02 14.34
C GLY A 145 -19.93 -1.39 14.44
N VAL A 146 -19.15 -2.47 14.39
CA VAL A 146 -19.69 -3.84 14.36
C VAL A 146 -19.59 -4.55 15.70
N ASP A 147 -20.49 -5.48 15.94
CA ASP A 147 -20.50 -6.35 17.12
C ASP A 147 -20.75 -7.81 16.74
N HIS A 148 -19.97 -8.73 17.30
CA HIS A 148 -20.02 -10.17 16.99
C HIS A 148 -19.94 -10.47 15.49
N CYS A 149 -19.08 -9.75 14.75
CA CYS A 149 -18.84 -9.98 13.32
C CYS A 149 -17.48 -10.67 13.11
N VAL A 150 -17.48 -11.72 12.29
CA VAL A 150 -16.30 -12.56 12.09
C VAL A 150 -15.98 -12.72 10.60
N ILE A 151 -14.69 -12.63 10.28
CA ILE A 151 -14.12 -13.07 9.02
C ILE A 151 -13.41 -14.40 9.29
N ASP A 152 -13.79 -15.47 8.60
CA ASP A 152 -13.27 -16.81 8.86
C ASP A 152 -12.90 -17.55 7.57
N ASN A 153 -11.78 -18.26 7.60
CA ASN A 153 -11.34 -19.11 6.51
C ASN A 153 -11.35 -18.39 5.14
N CYS A 154 -10.88 -17.15 5.11
CA CYS A 154 -10.80 -16.32 3.90
C CYS A 154 -9.37 -16.18 3.40
N THR A 155 -9.20 -15.89 2.10
CA THR A 155 -7.95 -15.50 1.50
C THR A 155 -8.07 -14.06 1.00
N LEU A 156 -7.22 -13.15 1.52
CA LEU A 156 -7.25 -11.74 1.18
C LEU A 156 -5.88 -11.30 0.64
N THR A 157 -5.80 -10.94 -0.65
CA THR A 157 -4.53 -10.62 -1.32
C THR A 157 -4.62 -9.45 -2.29
N ASP A 158 -3.47 -8.83 -2.55
CA ASP A 158 -3.29 -7.83 -3.61
C ASP A 158 -4.08 -6.52 -3.38
N PHE A 159 -3.77 -5.82 -2.29
CA PHE A 159 -4.39 -4.54 -1.94
C PHE A 159 -3.35 -3.40 -1.93
N GLU A 160 -3.70 -2.27 -2.53
CA GLU A 160 -2.90 -1.05 -2.43
C GLU A 160 -3.04 -0.40 -1.04
N GLU A 161 -4.18 -0.56 -0.40
CA GLU A 161 -4.37 -0.22 1.01
C GLU A 161 -4.35 -1.51 1.87
N ARG A 162 -5.24 -1.65 2.82
CA ARG A 162 -5.29 -2.79 3.76
C ARG A 162 -6.12 -3.94 3.21
N ALA A 163 -5.76 -5.13 3.54
CA ALA A 163 -6.66 -6.25 3.33
C ALA A 163 -7.90 -6.12 4.24
N ILE A 164 -7.69 -5.71 5.50
CA ILE A 164 -8.76 -5.62 6.49
C ILE A 164 -8.61 -4.35 7.33
N SER A 165 -9.71 -3.62 7.50
CA SER A 165 -9.84 -2.53 8.46
C SER A 165 -11.06 -2.75 9.34
N ILE A 166 -10.84 -2.93 10.65
CA ILE A 166 -11.89 -3.12 11.64
C ILE A 166 -11.80 -1.96 12.64
N ASP A 167 -12.81 -1.14 12.70
CA ASP A 167 -12.85 0.02 13.58
C ASP A 167 -14.14 0.08 14.40
N ASN A 168 -14.07 0.67 15.58
CA ASN A 168 -15.21 0.78 16.50
C ASN A 168 -15.94 -0.55 16.75
N ALA A 169 -15.17 -1.63 16.85
CA ALA A 169 -15.71 -2.98 16.93
C ALA A 169 -15.69 -3.54 18.35
N THR A 170 -16.63 -4.43 18.62
CA THR A 170 -16.67 -5.29 19.82
C THR A 170 -16.89 -6.73 19.42
N ASN A 171 -16.28 -7.67 20.16
CA ASN A 171 -16.41 -9.12 19.98
C ASN A 171 -16.22 -9.60 18.52
N SER A 172 -15.48 -8.86 17.73
CA SER A 172 -15.37 -9.03 16.27
C SER A 172 -13.91 -9.25 15.85
N GLY A 173 -13.69 -9.84 14.70
CA GLY A 173 -12.32 -10.05 14.26
C GLY A 173 -12.18 -10.96 13.05
N ILE A 174 -10.94 -11.46 12.89
CA ILE A 174 -10.60 -12.41 11.82
C ILE A 174 -9.91 -13.63 12.40
N GLN A 175 -10.20 -14.78 11.81
CA GLN A 175 -9.56 -16.05 12.17
C GLN A 175 -9.31 -16.95 10.96
N ASN A 176 -8.36 -17.89 11.11
CA ASN A 176 -8.08 -19.00 10.18
C ASN A 176 -7.93 -18.57 8.71
N SER A 177 -7.39 -17.38 8.48
CA SER A 177 -7.37 -16.75 7.15
C SER A 177 -5.95 -16.46 6.69
N GLU A 178 -5.77 -16.38 5.37
CA GLU A 178 -4.51 -15.94 4.75
C GLU A 178 -4.63 -14.48 4.30
N ILE A 179 -3.65 -13.66 4.67
CA ILE A 179 -3.60 -12.24 4.34
C ILE A 179 -2.21 -11.93 3.80
N ALA A 180 -2.14 -11.48 2.54
CA ALA A 180 -0.87 -11.24 1.89
C ALA A 180 -0.90 -10.12 0.85
N TYR A 181 0.28 -9.70 0.39
CA TYR A 181 0.49 -8.75 -0.71
C TYR A 181 -0.27 -7.44 -0.53
N THR A 182 0.00 -6.77 0.59
CA THR A 182 -0.55 -5.43 0.85
C THR A 182 0.54 -4.37 0.73
N SER A 183 0.18 -3.20 0.20
CA SER A 183 1.14 -2.09 0.06
C SER A 183 1.41 -1.37 1.37
N VAL A 184 0.49 -1.47 2.32
CA VAL A 184 0.59 -0.89 3.68
C VAL A 184 0.29 -1.97 4.72
N THR A 185 0.03 -1.57 5.96
CA THR A 185 -0.45 -2.48 7.04
C THR A 185 -1.57 -3.38 6.54
N ALA A 186 -1.41 -4.69 6.68
CA ALA A 186 -2.39 -5.65 6.18
C ALA A 186 -3.70 -5.63 6.97
N ILE A 187 -3.60 -5.57 8.31
CA ILE A 187 -4.77 -5.56 9.19
C ILE A 187 -4.70 -4.36 10.14
N TYR A 188 -5.73 -3.56 10.16
CA TYR A 188 -5.98 -2.57 11.21
C TYR A 188 -7.16 -3.03 12.05
N LEU A 189 -6.98 -3.09 13.37
CA LEU A 189 -8.01 -3.44 14.32
C LEU A 189 -8.02 -2.45 15.48
N ASN A 190 -9.16 -1.81 15.68
CA ASN A 190 -9.38 -0.88 16.78
C ASN A 190 -10.75 -1.14 17.43
N GLY A 191 -10.74 -1.34 18.75
CA GLY A 191 -11.97 -1.51 19.52
C GLY A 191 -11.73 -1.59 21.00
N GLY A 192 -12.74 -1.19 21.75
CA GLY A 192 -12.62 -0.89 23.15
C GLY A 192 -12.09 0.52 23.39
N ASP A 193 -12.28 1.06 24.57
CA ASP A 193 -11.88 2.43 24.95
C ASP A 193 -10.83 2.38 26.05
N HIS A 194 -9.63 2.85 25.75
CA HIS A 194 -8.52 2.89 26.71
C HIS A 194 -8.69 3.96 27.81
N MET A 195 -9.48 5.00 27.57
CA MET A 195 -9.73 6.05 28.57
C MET A 195 -10.67 5.57 29.66
N THR A 196 -11.67 4.81 29.28
CA THR A 196 -12.65 4.22 30.22
C THR A 196 -12.33 2.77 30.59
N MET A 197 -11.27 2.21 29.99
CA MET A 197 -10.90 0.80 30.13
C MET A 197 -12.02 -0.17 29.68
N THR A 198 -12.87 0.28 28.76
CA THR A 198 -13.93 -0.55 28.22
C THR A 198 -13.36 -1.60 27.24
N PRO A 199 -13.59 -2.90 27.47
CA PRO A 199 -13.05 -3.95 26.60
C PRO A 199 -13.67 -3.97 25.21
N GLY A 200 -12.84 -4.24 24.19
CA GLY A 200 -13.31 -4.52 22.81
C GLY A 200 -13.55 -6.00 22.56
N TYR A 201 -12.73 -6.86 23.17
CA TYR A 201 -12.74 -8.33 22.96
C TYR A 201 -12.63 -8.76 21.49
N ASN A 202 -12.02 -7.92 20.66
CA ASN A 202 -11.78 -8.25 19.26
C ASN A 202 -10.57 -9.19 19.12
N PHE A 203 -10.47 -9.86 17.98
CA PHE A 203 -9.44 -10.88 17.80
C PHE A 203 -8.87 -10.96 16.38
N ILE A 204 -7.59 -11.36 16.34
CA ILE A 204 -6.89 -11.82 15.15
C ILE A 204 -6.23 -13.13 15.57
N THR A 205 -6.71 -14.27 15.06
CA THR A 205 -6.23 -15.56 15.55
C THR A 205 -6.12 -16.61 14.44
N GLY A 206 -5.06 -17.42 14.48
CA GLY A 206 -4.87 -18.52 13.54
C GLY A 206 -4.66 -18.08 12.08
N CYS A 207 -4.24 -16.85 11.86
CA CYS A 207 -4.05 -16.28 10.54
C CYS A 207 -2.60 -16.41 10.07
N ARG A 208 -2.41 -16.56 8.76
CA ARG A 208 -1.12 -16.41 8.09
C ARG A 208 -1.05 -15.03 7.46
N ILE A 209 -0.11 -14.19 7.93
CA ILE A 209 0.00 -12.78 7.54
C ILE A 209 1.41 -12.55 7.01
N HIS A 210 1.58 -12.37 5.71
CA HIS A 210 2.89 -12.29 5.08
C HIS A 210 2.90 -11.33 3.89
N ASP A 211 4.10 -11.01 3.37
CA ASP A 211 4.29 -10.13 2.22
C ASP A 211 3.50 -8.82 2.33
N THR A 212 3.54 -8.20 3.51
CA THR A 212 2.86 -6.96 3.82
C THR A 212 3.81 -5.75 3.65
N ASN A 213 3.25 -4.53 3.60
CA ASN A 213 4.01 -3.28 3.54
C ASN A 213 4.95 -3.18 2.33
N GLN A 214 4.57 -3.73 1.20
CA GLN A 214 5.44 -3.82 0.02
C GLN A 214 5.73 -2.46 -0.62
N TYR A 215 4.87 -1.50 -0.40
CA TYR A 215 5.04 -0.15 -0.94
C TYR A 215 5.44 0.87 0.12
N ARG A 216 4.79 0.85 1.29
CA ARG A 216 5.16 1.69 2.44
C ARG A 216 5.86 0.86 3.49
N VAL A 217 7.17 0.76 3.35
CA VAL A 217 8.01 -0.09 4.22
C VAL A 217 8.32 0.54 5.59
N PHE A 218 8.08 1.85 5.76
CA PHE A 218 8.40 2.56 7.00
C PHE A 218 7.15 2.96 7.78
N ASN A 219 7.23 2.87 9.11
CA ASN A 219 6.14 3.19 10.05
C ASN A 219 4.85 2.36 9.85
N GLU A 220 4.94 1.26 9.15
CA GLU A 220 3.87 0.30 8.96
C GLU A 220 4.27 -1.04 9.60
N GLY A 221 3.33 -1.75 10.14
CA GLY A 221 3.51 -3.13 10.63
C GLY A 221 2.54 -4.05 9.89
N GLY A 222 2.80 -5.35 9.86
CA GLY A 222 1.83 -6.30 9.29
C GLY A 222 0.44 -6.14 9.90
N VAL A 223 0.40 -5.83 11.20
CA VAL A 223 -0.84 -5.56 11.95
C VAL A 223 -0.69 -4.28 12.78
N LYS A 224 -1.67 -3.40 12.72
CA LYS A 224 -1.87 -2.28 13.66
C LYS A 224 -3.05 -2.59 14.58
N PHE A 225 -2.78 -2.57 15.85
CA PHE A 225 -3.69 -3.09 16.87
C PHE A 225 -3.90 -2.03 17.97
N ARG A 226 -5.15 -1.66 18.23
CA ARG A 226 -5.51 -0.64 19.21
C ARG A 226 -6.67 -1.08 20.08
N GLY A 227 -6.81 -0.45 21.25
CA GLY A 227 -7.93 -0.63 22.16
C GLY A 227 -7.59 -1.51 23.36
N VAL A 228 -8.63 -2.06 24.01
CA VAL A 228 -8.52 -2.74 25.29
C VAL A 228 -9.04 -4.18 25.19
N LYS A 229 -8.29 -5.12 25.77
CA LYS A 229 -8.62 -6.56 25.83
C LYS A 229 -8.93 -7.19 24.48
N ASN A 230 -8.25 -6.74 23.44
CA ASN A 230 -8.25 -7.42 22.16
C ASN A 230 -7.19 -8.54 22.17
N THR A 231 -7.34 -9.55 21.35
CA THR A 231 -6.49 -10.74 21.31
C THR A 231 -5.76 -10.85 19.97
N PHE A 232 -4.45 -11.09 20.03
CA PHE A 232 -3.63 -11.47 18.88
C PHE A 232 -2.91 -12.77 19.23
N SER A 233 -3.30 -13.89 18.60
CA SER A 233 -2.78 -15.21 19.00
C SER A 233 -2.71 -16.20 17.84
N ASN A 234 -1.73 -17.12 17.94
CA ASN A 234 -1.58 -18.24 17.01
C ASN A 234 -1.47 -17.82 15.52
N ASN A 235 -0.91 -16.65 15.26
CA ASN A 235 -0.69 -16.16 13.89
C ASN A 235 0.76 -16.44 13.44
N GLU A 236 0.94 -16.59 12.14
CA GLU A 236 2.22 -16.80 11.46
C GLU A 236 2.53 -15.62 10.52
#